data_fc5ee4e38771ea1322708ff520e43bf3
#
_entry.id   fc5ee4e38771ea1322708ff520e43bf3
#
_cell.length_a   1.000
_cell.length_b   1.000
_cell.length_c   1.000
_cell.angle_alpha   90.00
_cell.angle_beta   90.00
_cell.angle_gamma   90.00
#
_symmetry.space_group_name_H-M   'P 1'
#
loop_
_entity.id
_entity.type
_entity.pdbx_description
1 polymer ?
#
loop_
_entity_poly.entity_id
_entity_poly.type
_entity_poly.pdbx_seq_one_letter_code
_entity_poly.pdbx_strand_id
1 'polypeptide(L)'
;EIGFFETARYPNGTFVAQVARYNEFGTLNIPMRPFFRNAINKNIKKWYATLQNAITQNATPSKALSIVGEVARADIIQSITDLRTPPNAESTIKQKKSTNPLIDTGLMRRSVTYKVKG
;
A
#
# COMPACT_ATOMS: atom_id res chain seq x y z
N GLU A 1 -7.08 -1.73 -11.25
CA GLU A 1 -6.88 -2.28 -9.92
C GLU A 1 -5.49 -1.94 -9.38
N ILE A 2 -5.42 -1.59 -8.13
CA ILE A 2 -4.16 -1.39 -7.43
C ILE A 2 -4.23 -2.08 -6.07
N GLY A 3 -3.11 -2.66 -5.64
CA GLY A 3 -3.05 -3.32 -4.33
C GLY A 3 -2.06 -4.48 -4.33
N PHE A 4 -2.39 -5.50 -3.56
CA PHE A 4 -1.57 -6.70 -3.39
C PHE A 4 -2.27 -7.85 -4.11
N PHE A 5 -1.55 -8.50 -5.03
CA PHE A 5 -2.11 -9.65 -5.73
C PHE A 5 -1.67 -10.95 -5.04
N GLU A 6 -2.46 -12.01 -5.27
CA GLU A 6 -2.43 -13.23 -4.47
C GLU A 6 -1.12 -14.02 -4.51
N THR A 7 -0.23 -13.73 -5.45
CA THR A 7 0.97 -14.54 -5.67
C THR A 7 2.13 -14.22 -4.73
N ALA A 8 2.16 -13.04 -4.12
CA ALA A 8 3.26 -12.65 -3.25
C ALA A 8 3.14 -13.31 -1.88
N ARG A 9 4.23 -13.91 -1.40
CA ARG A 9 4.28 -14.60 -0.09
C ARG A 9 5.52 -14.23 0.68
N TYR A 10 5.40 -14.21 1.99
CA TYR A 10 6.56 -14.16 2.88
C TYR A 10 7.28 -15.50 2.88
N PRO A 11 8.55 -15.55 3.36
CA PRO A 11 9.30 -16.79 3.40
C PRO A 11 8.62 -17.92 4.17
N ASN A 12 7.78 -17.58 5.16
CA ASN A 12 7.02 -18.58 5.92
C ASN A 12 5.77 -19.08 5.22
N GLY A 13 5.52 -18.65 3.97
CA GLY A 13 4.38 -19.06 3.18
C GLY A 13 3.12 -18.20 3.31
N THR A 14 3.08 -17.26 4.25
CA THR A 14 1.92 -16.39 4.45
C THR A 14 1.78 -15.41 3.28
N PHE A 15 0.56 -15.23 2.79
CA PHE A 15 0.30 -14.29 1.71
C PHE A 15 0.50 -12.84 2.19
N VAL A 16 1.21 -12.05 1.38
CA VAL A 16 1.41 -10.62 1.66
C VAL A 16 0.07 -9.89 1.71
N ALA A 17 -0.86 -10.21 0.81
CA ALA A 17 -2.19 -9.61 0.80
C ALA A 17 -2.94 -9.83 2.11
N GLN A 18 -2.79 -10.99 2.73
CA GLN A 18 -3.44 -11.32 3.99
C GLN A 18 -2.87 -10.48 5.14
N VAL A 19 -1.55 -10.35 5.21
CA VAL A 19 -0.90 -9.52 6.24
C VAL A 19 -1.28 -8.05 6.06
N ALA A 20 -1.33 -7.57 4.83
CA ALA A 20 -1.79 -6.22 4.53
C ALA A 20 -3.21 -5.99 5.04
N ARG A 21 -4.09 -6.96 4.83
CA ARG A 21 -5.48 -6.89 5.30
C ARG A 21 -5.56 -6.84 6.83
N TYR A 22 -4.76 -7.66 7.53
CA TYR A 22 -4.72 -7.65 8.99
C TYR A 22 -4.29 -6.29 9.52
N ASN A 23 -3.32 -5.65 8.89
CA ASN A 23 -2.88 -4.32 9.30
C ASN A 23 -3.91 -3.25 8.96
N GLU A 24 -4.59 -3.38 7.84
CA GLU A 24 -5.61 -2.41 7.42
C GLU A 24 -6.79 -2.37 8.39
N PHE A 25 -7.28 -3.53 8.81
CA PHE A 25 -8.50 -3.65 9.61
C PHE A 25 -8.25 -4.01 11.08
N GLY A 26 -7.04 -4.45 11.41
CA GLY A 26 -6.72 -4.90 12.75
C GLY A 26 -7.23 -6.29 13.06
N THR A 27 -6.71 -6.87 14.13
CA THR A 27 -7.17 -8.13 14.71
C THR A 27 -7.14 -7.98 16.23
N LEU A 28 -7.52 -9.03 16.98
CA LEU A 28 -7.43 -8.99 18.43
C LEU A 28 -6.02 -8.64 18.94
N ASN A 29 -5.00 -9.09 18.23
CA ASN A 29 -3.60 -8.92 18.63
C ASN A 29 -2.83 -7.91 17.79
N ILE A 30 -3.42 -7.43 16.70
CA ILE A 30 -2.77 -6.50 15.79
C ILE A 30 -3.61 -5.21 15.76
N PRO A 31 -3.06 -4.07 16.21
CA PRO A 31 -3.79 -2.82 16.11
C PRO A 31 -4.01 -2.42 14.66
N MET A 32 -5.13 -1.77 14.40
CA MET A 32 -5.47 -1.29 13.07
C MET A 32 -4.47 -0.22 12.61
N ARG A 33 -3.92 -0.41 11.41
CA ARG A 33 -3.03 0.54 10.75
C ARG A 33 -3.49 0.70 9.31
N PRO A 34 -4.46 1.59 9.06
CA PRO A 34 -5.15 1.65 7.76
C PRO A 34 -4.32 2.40 6.70
N PHE A 35 -3.17 1.86 6.35
CA PHE A 35 -2.25 2.51 5.41
C PHE A 35 -2.89 2.73 4.03
N PHE A 36 -3.72 1.79 3.58
CA PHE A 36 -4.35 1.87 2.25
C PHE A 36 -5.41 2.97 2.22
N ARG A 37 -6.33 2.97 3.19
CA ARG A 37 -7.37 4.01 3.30
C ARG A 37 -6.75 5.38 3.52
N ASN A 38 -5.69 5.48 4.32
CA ASN A 38 -5.00 6.73 4.55
C ASN A 38 -4.38 7.26 3.26
N ALA A 39 -3.77 6.39 2.46
CA ALA A 39 -3.21 6.79 1.16
C ALA A 39 -4.31 7.31 0.23
N ILE A 40 -5.44 6.63 0.16
CA ILE A 40 -6.57 7.06 -0.67
C ILE A 40 -7.08 8.42 -0.20
N ASN A 41 -7.38 8.55 1.10
CA ASN A 41 -7.95 9.79 1.64
C ASN A 41 -7.02 10.99 1.45
N LYS A 42 -5.73 10.77 1.57
CA LYS A 42 -4.74 11.84 1.43
C LYS A 42 -4.53 12.24 -0.03
N ASN A 43 -4.64 11.31 -0.96
CA ASN A 43 -4.15 11.50 -2.33
C ASN A 43 -5.24 11.44 -3.40
N ILE A 44 -6.50 11.14 -3.05
CA ILE A 44 -7.54 10.92 -4.06
C ILE A 44 -7.72 12.12 -4.99
N LYS A 45 -7.65 13.33 -4.48
CA LYS A 45 -7.76 14.53 -5.30
C LYS A 45 -6.59 14.67 -6.26
N LYS A 46 -5.38 14.36 -5.79
CA LYS A 46 -4.19 14.36 -6.63
C LYS A 46 -4.30 13.33 -7.75
N TRP A 47 -4.81 12.14 -7.45
CA TRP A 47 -4.97 11.09 -8.45
C TRP A 47 -5.98 11.50 -9.52
N TYR A 48 -7.11 12.09 -9.13
CA TYR A 48 -8.07 12.61 -10.10
C TYR A 48 -7.46 13.71 -10.98
N ALA A 49 -6.72 14.64 -10.38
CA ALA A 49 -6.04 15.68 -11.14
C ALA A 49 -5.02 15.11 -12.12
N THR A 50 -4.28 14.09 -11.70
CA THR A 50 -3.31 13.39 -12.55
C THR A 50 -4.01 12.73 -13.75
N LEU A 51 -5.12 12.05 -13.50
CA LEU A 51 -5.91 11.42 -14.57
C LEU A 51 -6.44 12.46 -15.55
N GLN A 52 -7.03 13.53 -15.04
CA GLN A 52 -7.60 14.60 -15.86
C GLN A 52 -6.54 15.27 -16.71
N ASN A 53 -5.37 15.53 -16.13
CA ASN A 53 -4.25 16.13 -16.85
C ASN A 53 -3.77 15.22 -18.00
N ALA A 54 -3.65 13.92 -17.75
CA ALA A 54 -3.25 12.97 -18.77
C ALA A 54 -4.25 12.94 -19.93
N ILE A 55 -5.55 12.97 -19.64
CA ILE A 55 -6.60 13.01 -20.64
C ILE A 55 -6.53 14.31 -21.45
N THR A 56 -6.32 15.43 -20.79
CA THR A 56 -6.18 16.74 -21.44
C THR A 56 -5.01 16.76 -22.42
N GLN A 57 -3.95 16.01 -22.13
CA GLN A 57 -2.79 15.90 -23.01
C GLN A 57 -2.93 14.79 -24.05
N ASN A 58 -4.14 14.35 -24.32
CA ASN A 58 -4.47 13.37 -25.36
C ASN A 58 -3.93 11.97 -25.10
N ALA A 59 -3.67 11.60 -23.85
CA ALA A 59 -3.32 10.22 -23.52
C ALA A 59 -4.51 9.30 -23.79
N THR A 60 -4.23 8.08 -24.26
CA THR A 60 -5.27 7.06 -24.35
C THR A 60 -5.80 6.72 -22.97
N PRO A 61 -7.03 6.22 -22.84
CA PRO A 61 -7.54 5.81 -21.53
C PRO A 61 -6.61 4.82 -20.80
N SER A 62 -6.07 3.85 -21.51
CA SER A 62 -5.15 2.87 -20.94
C SER A 62 -3.87 3.53 -20.42
N LYS A 63 -3.29 4.44 -21.20
CA LYS A 63 -2.08 5.16 -20.80
C LYS A 63 -2.35 6.09 -19.61
N ALA A 64 -3.48 6.80 -19.63
CA ALA A 64 -3.87 7.67 -18.52
C ALA A 64 -4.02 6.88 -17.22
N LEU A 65 -4.66 5.71 -17.25
CA LEU A 65 -4.80 4.84 -16.09
C LEU A 65 -3.46 4.30 -15.61
N SER A 66 -2.53 4.00 -16.53
CA SER A 66 -1.18 3.56 -16.16
C SER A 66 -0.41 4.66 -15.44
N ILE A 67 -0.53 5.90 -15.89
CA ILE A 67 0.10 7.04 -15.22
C ILE A 67 -0.43 7.19 -13.80
N VAL A 68 -1.75 7.15 -13.63
CA VAL A 68 -2.38 7.24 -12.31
C VAL A 68 -1.99 6.04 -11.45
N GLY A 69 -1.93 4.85 -12.04
CA GLY A 69 -1.51 3.62 -11.34
C GLY A 69 -0.12 3.75 -10.76
N GLU A 70 0.84 4.28 -11.50
CA GLU A 70 2.20 4.50 -11.01
C GLU A 70 2.23 5.51 -9.86
N VAL A 71 1.50 6.62 -9.99
CA VAL A 71 1.43 7.62 -8.93
C VAL A 71 0.78 7.04 -7.68
N ALA A 72 -0.33 6.34 -7.84
CA ALA A 72 -1.03 5.73 -6.71
C ALA A 72 -0.18 4.66 -6.04
N ARG A 73 0.55 3.85 -6.82
CA ARG A 73 1.47 2.85 -6.29
C ARG A 73 2.52 3.50 -5.41
N ALA A 74 3.15 4.57 -5.88
CA ALA A 74 4.16 5.29 -5.12
C ALA A 74 3.57 5.88 -3.83
N ASP A 75 2.36 6.41 -3.88
CA ASP A 75 1.71 7.00 -2.71
C ASP A 75 1.33 5.93 -1.67
N ILE A 76 0.90 4.75 -2.11
CA ILE A 76 0.61 3.65 -1.20
C ILE A 76 1.89 3.13 -0.56
N ILE A 77 2.97 3.00 -1.32
CA ILE A 77 4.28 2.62 -0.81
C ILE A 77 4.74 3.63 0.25
N GLN A 78 4.56 4.92 -0.02
CA GLN A 78 4.90 5.97 0.94
C GLN A 78 4.06 5.85 2.21
N SER A 79 2.78 5.53 2.08
CA SER A 79 1.89 5.31 3.23
C SER A 79 2.37 4.16 4.10
N ILE A 80 2.84 3.06 3.49
CA ILE A 80 3.41 1.94 4.24
C ILE A 80 4.69 2.39 4.96
N THR A 81 5.54 3.15 4.28
CA THR A 81 6.78 3.68 4.86
C THR A 81 6.51 4.58 6.05
N ASP A 82 5.47 5.41 5.96
CA ASP A 82 5.11 6.37 7.01
C ASP A 82 4.32 5.73 8.15
N LEU A 83 4.02 4.45 8.07
CA LEU A 83 3.16 3.76 9.03
C LEU A 83 3.91 3.46 10.34
N ARG A 84 4.09 4.48 11.13
CA ARG A 84 4.76 4.36 12.44
C ARG A 84 3.83 4.72 13.59
N THR A 85 2.60 5.08 13.30
CA THR A 85 1.60 5.45 14.29
C THR A 85 0.36 4.57 14.12
N PRO A 86 -0.09 3.83 15.16
CA PRO A 86 0.60 3.72 16.44
C PRO A 86 1.89 2.90 16.33
N PRO A 87 2.92 3.22 17.13
CA PRO A 87 4.15 2.44 17.11
C PRO A 87 3.91 1.05 17.71
N ASN A 88 4.82 0.10 17.40
CA ASN A 88 4.80 -1.18 18.06
C ASN A 88 5.07 -1.01 19.55
N ALA A 89 4.50 -1.91 20.36
CA ALA A 89 4.87 -1.99 21.76
C ALA A 89 6.38 -2.25 21.88
N GLU A 90 7.00 -1.75 22.94
CA GLU A 90 8.45 -1.87 23.13
C GLU A 90 8.93 -3.33 23.06
N SER A 91 8.20 -4.23 23.70
CA SER A 91 8.51 -5.66 23.64
C SER A 91 8.49 -6.21 22.23
N THR A 92 7.55 -5.76 21.41
CA THR A 92 7.42 -6.17 20.02
C THR A 92 8.59 -5.65 19.19
N ILE A 93 9.01 -4.42 19.45
CA ILE A 93 10.17 -3.81 18.79
C ILE A 93 11.42 -4.64 19.06
N LYS A 94 11.64 -5.03 20.32
CA LYS A 94 12.78 -5.86 20.70
C LYS A 94 12.77 -7.20 20.00
N GLN A 95 11.62 -7.86 19.93
CA GLN A 95 11.50 -9.17 19.28
C GLN A 95 11.77 -9.10 17.78
N LYS A 96 11.28 -8.08 17.13
CA LYS A 96 11.42 -7.91 15.67
C LYS A 96 12.71 -7.22 15.28
N LYS A 97 13.42 -6.63 16.21
CA LYS A 97 14.59 -5.81 15.95
C LYS A 97 14.31 -4.71 14.95
N SER A 98 13.09 -4.18 14.98
CA SER A 98 12.62 -3.16 14.04
C SER A 98 11.63 -2.24 14.72
N THR A 99 11.70 -0.95 14.39
CA THR A 99 10.73 0.04 14.84
C THR A 99 9.49 0.10 13.96
N ASN A 100 9.50 -0.61 12.84
CA ASN A 100 8.38 -0.61 11.92
C ASN A 100 7.28 -1.53 12.43
N PRO A 101 6.00 -1.06 12.49
CA PRO A 101 4.90 -1.86 12.99
C PRO A 101 4.49 -3.03 12.10
N LEU A 102 4.94 -3.07 10.84
CA LEU A 102 4.63 -4.17 9.92
C LEU A 102 5.74 -5.23 9.97
N ILE A 103 5.37 -6.49 9.73
CA ILE A 103 6.29 -7.62 9.86
C ILE A 103 7.42 -7.52 8.85
N ASP A 104 7.12 -7.26 7.59
CA ASP A 104 8.11 -7.09 6.53
C ASP A 104 7.61 -6.01 5.57
N THR A 105 7.94 -4.76 5.90
CA THR A 105 7.53 -3.63 5.07
C THR A 105 8.26 -3.61 3.73
N GLY A 106 9.47 -4.13 3.68
CA GLY A 106 10.20 -4.23 2.42
C GLY A 106 9.45 -5.06 1.39
N LEU A 107 9.01 -6.25 1.78
CA LEU A 107 8.23 -7.10 0.89
C LEU A 107 6.86 -6.51 0.59
N MET A 108 6.17 -5.96 1.59
CA MET A 108 4.88 -5.29 1.35
C MET A 108 5.01 -4.16 0.35
N ARG A 109 6.01 -3.30 0.50
CA ARG A 109 6.22 -2.18 -0.43
C ARG A 109 6.50 -2.68 -1.85
N ARG A 110 7.33 -3.70 -2.00
CA ARG A 110 7.63 -4.29 -3.31
C ARG A 110 6.43 -4.98 -3.95
N SER A 111 5.48 -5.40 -3.13
CA SER A 111 4.30 -6.16 -3.60
C SER A 111 3.14 -5.28 -4.02
N VAL A 112 3.18 -3.98 -3.74
CA VAL A 112 2.16 -3.05 -4.23
C VAL A 112 2.30 -2.93 -5.74
N THR A 113 1.21 -3.23 -6.45
CA THR A 113 1.21 -3.16 -7.90
C THR A 113 -0.19 -2.79 -8.42
N TYR A 114 -0.31 -2.59 -9.72
CA TYR A 114 -1.57 -2.24 -10.33
C TYR A 114 -1.74 -2.98 -11.65
N LYS A 115 -3.00 -3.11 -12.08
CA LYS A 115 -3.35 -3.66 -13.39
C LYS A 115 -4.35 -2.72 -14.05
N VAL A 116 -4.15 -2.47 -15.34
CA VAL A 116 -5.11 -1.74 -16.17
C VAL A 116 -5.89 -2.78 -16.97
N LYS A 117 -7.20 -2.81 -16.74
CA LYS A 117 -8.11 -3.67 -17.50
C LYS A 117 -8.59 -2.90 -18.71
N GLY A 118 -8.26 -3.36 -19.87
CA GLY A 118 -8.62 -2.67 -21.09
C GLY A 118 -9.48 -3.45 -22.02
#